data_288d7f3aa244f745d4cb72f7710e921f
#
_entry.id   288d7f3aa244f745d4cb72f7710e921f
#
_cell.length_a   1.000
_cell.length_b   1.000
_cell.length_c   1.000
_cell.angle_alpha   90.00
_cell.angle_beta   90.00
_cell.angle_gamma   90.00
#
_symmetry.space_group_name_H-M   'P 1'
#
loop_
_entity.id
_entity.type
_entity.pdbx_description
1 polymer ?
#
loop_
_entity_poly.entity_id
_entity_poly.type
_entity_poly.pdbx_seq_one_letter_code
_entity_poly.pdbx_strand_id
1 'polypeptide(L)'
;MRALLSVSDKEGIVEFAKGLEELGWQILSTGGTYKLLKTEGVKATEVSEFTASPEMFEGRVKTLHPKIHGGILHKRDDATHVAQAKEYGIEGIDLVCVNLYPFKETTIRTDDFAEIIENIDIGGPAMVRSAAKNFKDVLIVTNVLDYDEILKRLKEKSDDYEFRRSLMIKAFEHTAAYDSMIANYMNDRFNGGFGDARFIVGSKVFDTRYGENPHQKGALYEFDYFFTNNFRALKGEASFNNMTDINGALMLATSFDDAPAVAIIKHANPCGFAVKDTLLESYVAALKCDPISAYGGVVAINGTLDEELAKKINEIYVEVIIAANVDDAALKVFESKKRIKIFTQDNKFLVRANDKFDFKHIDGGFVFQERDFVKDEELENMKQMSKKFATGSELKDAQIAWKVAALTKSNCVVYVKDGAMVAIGMGMTSRVDAARAAVAKAKELKIDLSGCVLASEAFFPFRDSIDIASKVGVKCVIEPGGSIRDDEVIEAADEHGMSLYFTGVRHFLH
;
A
#
# COMPACT_ATOMS: atom_id res chain seq x y z
N MET A 1 0.34 -30.87 31.01
CA MET A 1 0.85 -29.73 30.22
C MET A 1 0.04 -28.50 30.60
N ARG A 2 0.60 -27.30 30.44
CA ARG A 2 -0.05 -26.05 30.89
C ARG A 2 0.00 -25.00 29.81
N ALA A 3 -1.13 -24.35 29.54
CA ALA A 3 -1.26 -23.27 28.57
C ALA A 3 -1.57 -21.95 29.28
N LEU A 4 -0.89 -20.87 28.90
CA LEU A 4 -1.17 -19.50 29.33
C LEU A 4 -1.87 -18.76 28.19
N LEU A 5 -3.13 -18.40 28.42
CA LEU A 5 -3.97 -17.70 27.44
C LEU A 5 -4.25 -16.27 27.91
N SER A 6 -3.72 -15.28 27.22
CA SER A 6 -3.89 -13.86 27.55
C SER A 6 -3.98 -13.05 26.26
N VAL A 7 -5.18 -12.90 25.74
CA VAL A 7 -5.44 -12.24 24.46
C VAL A 7 -6.23 -10.96 24.63
N SER A 8 -5.93 -9.93 23.85
CA SER A 8 -6.72 -8.70 23.75
C SER A 8 -7.95 -8.91 22.86
N ASP A 9 -7.73 -9.35 21.63
CA ASP A 9 -8.79 -9.87 20.76
C ASP A 9 -9.20 -11.27 21.20
N LYS A 10 -10.50 -11.46 21.40
CA LYS A 10 -11.10 -12.69 21.96
C LYS A 10 -11.59 -13.68 20.91
N GLU A 11 -11.42 -13.38 19.62
CA GLU A 11 -11.87 -14.23 18.53
C GLU A 11 -11.29 -15.66 18.68
N GLY A 12 -12.14 -16.69 18.63
CA GLY A 12 -11.80 -18.11 18.66
C GLY A 12 -11.14 -18.63 19.95
N ILE A 13 -10.89 -17.77 20.97
CA ILE A 13 -10.13 -18.18 22.17
C ILE A 13 -10.87 -19.18 23.03
N VAL A 14 -12.19 -19.13 23.06
CA VAL A 14 -13.02 -20.05 23.86
C VAL A 14 -12.95 -21.46 23.29
N GLU A 15 -13.12 -21.61 21.98
CA GLU A 15 -13.03 -22.88 21.27
C GLU A 15 -11.62 -23.47 21.38
N PHE A 16 -10.60 -22.62 21.22
CA PHE A 16 -9.21 -23.01 21.41
C PHE A 16 -8.94 -23.52 22.83
N ALA A 17 -9.42 -22.82 23.86
CA ALA A 17 -9.26 -23.22 25.27
C ALA A 17 -10.00 -24.53 25.58
N LYS A 18 -11.23 -24.72 25.05
CA LYS A 18 -11.99 -25.97 25.19
C LYS A 18 -11.24 -27.12 24.52
N GLY A 19 -10.70 -26.93 23.32
CA GLY A 19 -9.90 -27.95 22.65
C GLY A 19 -8.64 -28.33 23.43
N LEU A 20 -7.96 -27.38 24.07
CA LEU A 20 -6.84 -27.68 24.97
C LEU A 20 -7.28 -28.42 26.22
N GLU A 21 -8.43 -28.06 26.84
CA GLU A 21 -8.99 -28.74 28.01
C GLU A 21 -9.34 -30.20 27.68
N GLU A 22 -9.95 -30.48 26.53
CA GLU A 22 -10.24 -31.82 26.03
C GLU A 22 -8.97 -32.65 25.84
N LEU A 23 -7.85 -32.04 25.51
CA LEU A 23 -6.53 -32.69 25.44
C LEU A 23 -5.84 -32.81 26.81
N GLY A 24 -6.52 -32.44 27.89
CA GLY A 24 -6.02 -32.57 29.27
C GLY A 24 -5.07 -31.47 29.71
N TRP A 25 -5.06 -30.31 29.04
CA TRP A 25 -4.23 -29.18 29.43
C TRP A 25 -4.85 -28.37 30.56
N GLN A 26 -4.01 -27.90 31.48
CA GLN A 26 -4.38 -26.88 32.46
C GLN A 26 -4.30 -25.51 31.84
N ILE A 27 -5.34 -24.68 32.03
CA ILE A 27 -5.42 -23.35 31.47
C ILE A 27 -5.09 -22.32 32.55
N LEU A 28 -4.08 -21.47 32.28
CA LEU A 28 -3.83 -20.25 33.03
C LEU A 28 -4.34 -19.08 32.18
N SER A 29 -4.91 -18.07 32.82
CA SER A 29 -5.39 -16.87 32.09
C SER A 29 -5.38 -15.64 32.96
N THR A 30 -5.55 -14.48 32.33
CA THR A 30 -5.52 -13.17 33.00
C THR A 30 -6.72 -12.32 32.63
N GLY A 31 -7.16 -11.44 33.54
CA GLY A 31 -8.06 -10.34 33.30
C GLY A 31 -9.31 -10.67 32.49
N GLY A 32 -9.53 -9.94 31.40
CA GLY A 32 -10.70 -10.12 30.54
C GLY A 32 -10.78 -11.50 29.87
N THR A 33 -9.63 -12.09 29.50
CA THR A 33 -9.60 -13.46 28.93
C THR A 33 -10.04 -14.48 29.97
N TYR A 34 -9.53 -14.40 31.20
CA TYR A 34 -9.96 -15.28 32.28
C TYR A 34 -11.46 -15.19 32.55
N LYS A 35 -12.00 -13.95 32.64
CA LYS A 35 -13.44 -13.74 32.87
C LYS A 35 -14.29 -14.38 31.78
N LEU A 36 -13.91 -14.20 30.51
CA LEU A 36 -14.61 -14.79 29.37
C LEU A 36 -14.57 -16.33 29.44
N LEU A 37 -13.38 -16.94 29.59
CA LEU A 37 -13.22 -18.37 29.63
C LEU A 37 -14.04 -19.00 30.77
N LYS A 38 -14.05 -18.37 31.94
CA LYS A 38 -14.84 -18.83 33.10
C LYS A 38 -16.35 -18.77 32.85
N THR A 39 -16.83 -17.68 32.20
CA THR A 39 -18.24 -17.52 31.83
C THR A 39 -18.68 -18.59 30.82
N GLU A 40 -17.79 -18.97 29.90
CA GLU A 40 -18.03 -19.97 28.85
C GLU A 40 -17.78 -21.43 29.36
N GLY A 41 -17.53 -21.61 30.67
CA GLY A 41 -17.45 -22.91 31.33
C GLY A 41 -16.07 -23.59 31.22
N VAL A 42 -15.03 -22.89 30.74
CA VAL A 42 -13.66 -23.42 30.71
C VAL A 42 -13.04 -23.38 32.12
N LYS A 43 -12.39 -24.47 32.53
CA LYS A 43 -11.69 -24.53 33.83
C LYS A 43 -10.34 -23.84 33.74
N ALA A 44 -10.34 -22.52 33.91
CA ALA A 44 -9.12 -21.72 33.94
C ALA A 44 -8.75 -21.29 35.35
N THR A 45 -7.45 -21.23 35.63
CA THR A 45 -6.87 -20.68 36.86
C THR A 45 -6.36 -19.25 36.56
N GLU A 46 -6.66 -18.32 37.44
CA GLU A 46 -6.16 -16.94 37.27
C GLU A 46 -4.66 -16.87 37.60
N VAL A 47 -3.91 -16.06 36.81
CA VAL A 47 -2.46 -15.93 37.00
C VAL A 47 -2.10 -15.43 38.39
N SER A 48 -2.90 -14.55 38.98
CA SER A 48 -2.70 -14.07 40.38
C SER A 48 -2.77 -15.22 41.40
N GLU A 49 -3.68 -16.17 41.21
CA GLU A 49 -3.78 -17.39 42.05
C GLU A 49 -2.56 -18.29 41.82
N PHE A 50 -2.19 -18.55 40.57
CA PHE A 50 -1.04 -19.40 40.21
C PHE A 50 0.30 -18.85 40.77
N THR A 51 0.49 -17.52 40.67
CA THR A 51 1.72 -16.86 41.16
C THR A 51 1.72 -16.67 42.69
N ALA A 52 0.55 -16.71 43.33
CA ALA A 52 0.29 -16.26 44.69
C ALA A 52 0.71 -14.77 44.90
N SER A 53 0.56 -13.97 43.86
CA SER A 53 0.89 -12.52 43.84
C SER A 53 -0.30 -11.74 43.33
N PRO A 54 -0.75 -10.70 44.06
CA PRO A 54 -1.85 -9.88 43.57
C PRO A 54 -1.46 -9.09 42.34
N GLU A 55 -2.46 -8.73 41.55
CA GLU A 55 -2.31 -7.75 40.49
C GLU A 55 -1.97 -6.37 41.11
N MET A 56 -0.93 -5.70 40.58
CA MET A 56 -0.45 -4.42 41.10
C MET A 56 -0.51 -3.33 40.01
N PHE A 57 -0.61 -2.07 40.48
CA PHE A 57 -0.58 -0.90 39.60
C PHE A 57 -1.64 -0.98 38.49
N GLU A 58 -2.88 -1.28 38.86
CA GLU A 58 -4.02 -1.38 37.96
C GLU A 58 -3.81 -2.38 36.78
N GLY A 59 -3.00 -3.44 37.02
CA GLY A 59 -2.73 -4.48 36.04
C GLY A 59 -1.46 -4.34 35.23
N ARG A 60 -0.70 -3.26 35.41
CA ARG A 60 0.59 -3.06 34.73
C ARG A 60 1.62 -4.13 35.11
N VAL A 61 1.56 -4.66 36.33
CA VAL A 61 2.40 -5.77 36.80
C VAL A 61 1.51 -6.97 37.18
N LYS A 62 1.37 -7.89 36.25
CA LYS A 62 0.47 -9.03 36.35
C LYS A 62 1.17 -10.32 35.93
N THR A 63 1.71 -10.34 34.70
CA THR A 63 2.44 -11.48 34.12
C THR A 63 3.95 -11.33 34.22
N LEU A 64 4.46 -10.16 34.59
CA LEU A 64 5.90 -9.93 34.79
C LEU A 64 6.33 -10.52 36.14
N HIS A 65 6.30 -11.83 36.24
CA HIS A 65 6.57 -12.55 37.47
C HIS A 65 7.53 -13.73 37.23
N PRO A 66 8.49 -14.01 38.16
CA PRO A 66 9.45 -15.10 37.99
C PRO A 66 8.81 -16.49 37.76
N LYS A 67 7.67 -16.80 38.38
CA LYS A 67 6.96 -18.06 38.13
C LYS A 67 6.42 -18.16 36.71
N ILE A 68 6.00 -17.05 36.10
CA ILE A 68 5.52 -17.02 34.70
C ILE A 68 6.71 -17.12 33.76
N HIS A 69 7.65 -16.18 33.81
CA HIS A 69 8.78 -16.18 32.88
C HIS A 69 9.75 -17.34 33.11
N GLY A 70 9.95 -17.76 34.33
CA GLY A 70 10.70 -18.99 34.65
C GLY A 70 9.99 -20.25 34.13
N GLY A 71 8.66 -20.31 34.27
CA GLY A 71 7.84 -21.39 33.71
C GLY A 71 7.96 -21.49 32.19
N ILE A 72 8.09 -20.36 31.50
CA ILE A 72 8.26 -20.29 30.04
C ILE A 72 9.73 -20.56 29.63
N LEU A 73 10.71 -19.94 30.31
CA LEU A 73 12.09 -19.86 29.82
C LEU A 73 13.01 -21.01 30.24
N HIS A 74 12.67 -21.77 31.30
CA HIS A 74 13.55 -22.88 31.70
C HIS A 74 13.57 -23.97 30.66
N LYS A 75 14.77 -24.45 30.30
CA LYS A 75 14.97 -25.54 29.36
C LYS A 75 14.60 -26.86 30.03
N ARG A 76 13.78 -27.68 29.39
CA ARG A 76 13.28 -28.93 29.92
C ARG A 76 14.33 -30.07 29.89
N ASP A 77 15.33 -29.93 28.98
CA ASP A 77 16.43 -30.87 28.79
C ASP A 77 17.71 -30.50 29.57
N ASP A 78 17.72 -29.36 30.30
CA ASP A 78 18.84 -28.90 31.11
C ASP A 78 18.63 -29.25 32.58
N ALA A 79 19.43 -30.17 33.11
CA ALA A 79 19.33 -30.66 34.48
C ALA A 79 19.47 -29.56 35.54
N THR A 80 20.28 -28.52 35.25
CA THR A 80 20.46 -27.36 36.14
C THR A 80 19.20 -26.50 36.18
N HIS A 81 18.59 -26.24 35.02
CA HIS A 81 17.33 -25.49 34.94
C HIS A 81 16.20 -26.24 35.62
N VAL A 82 16.13 -27.57 35.44
CA VAL A 82 15.09 -28.40 36.09
C VAL A 82 15.26 -28.40 37.61
N ALA A 83 16.50 -28.51 38.12
CA ALA A 83 16.78 -28.46 39.56
C ALA A 83 16.42 -27.11 40.16
N GLN A 84 16.78 -25.98 39.51
CA GLN A 84 16.42 -24.63 39.93
C GLN A 84 14.91 -24.41 39.89
N ALA A 85 14.22 -24.86 38.83
CA ALA A 85 12.77 -24.74 38.72
C ALA A 85 12.08 -25.44 39.92
N LYS A 86 12.56 -26.61 40.28
CA LYS A 86 12.07 -27.34 41.44
C LYS A 86 12.36 -26.64 42.77
N GLU A 87 13.58 -26.10 42.92
CA GLU A 87 14.01 -25.36 44.12
C GLU A 87 13.14 -24.12 44.37
N TYR A 88 12.84 -23.36 43.32
CA TYR A 88 12.05 -22.12 43.40
C TYR A 88 10.55 -22.31 43.18
N GLY A 89 10.05 -23.55 43.08
CA GLY A 89 8.64 -23.85 42.87
C GLY A 89 8.10 -23.31 41.57
N ILE A 90 8.93 -23.33 40.52
CA ILE A 90 8.55 -22.89 39.17
C ILE A 90 8.02 -24.09 38.40
N GLU A 91 6.76 -24.00 37.99
CA GLU A 91 6.11 -25.00 37.16
C GLU A 91 6.15 -24.61 35.67
N GLY A 92 6.33 -25.61 34.79
CA GLY A 92 6.43 -25.39 33.36
C GLY A 92 5.13 -24.86 32.75
N ILE A 93 5.28 -23.92 31.80
CA ILE A 93 4.24 -23.45 30.89
C ILE A 93 4.64 -23.92 29.50
N ASP A 94 3.81 -24.73 28.86
CA ASP A 94 4.17 -25.47 27.63
C ASP A 94 3.56 -24.84 26.38
N LEU A 95 2.58 -23.94 26.56
CA LEU A 95 1.98 -23.14 25.50
C LEU A 95 1.69 -21.73 26.02
N VAL A 96 1.99 -20.73 25.19
CA VAL A 96 1.66 -19.31 25.42
C VAL A 96 0.86 -18.82 24.24
N CYS A 97 -0.39 -18.38 24.46
CA CYS A 97 -1.23 -17.75 23.47
C CYS A 97 -1.50 -16.30 23.87
N VAL A 98 -0.94 -15.38 23.11
CA VAL A 98 -0.98 -13.93 23.40
C VAL A 98 -1.08 -13.17 22.11
N ASN A 99 -2.10 -12.32 21.98
CA ASN A 99 -2.09 -11.19 21.06
C ASN A 99 -2.00 -9.88 21.86
N LEU A 100 -1.54 -8.83 21.21
CA LEU A 100 -1.19 -7.58 21.88
C LEU A 100 -2.37 -6.60 21.94
N TYR A 101 -2.26 -5.56 22.75
CA TYR A 101 -3.27 -4.50 22.82
C TYR A 101 -3.42 -3.79 21.47
N PRO A 102 -4.66 -3.32 21.14
CA PRO A 102 -4.97 -2.70 19.86
C PRO A 102 -4.48 -1.26 19.80
N PHE A 103 -3.16 -1.06 19.81
CA PHE A 103 -2.53 0.27 19.82
C PHE A 103 -2.99 1.12 18.63
N LYS A 104 -3.03 0.54 17.44
CA LYS A 104 -3.43 1.24 16.21
C LYS A 104 -4.88 1.73 16.29
N GLU A 105 -5.79 0.86 16.69
CA GLU A 105 -7.20 1.19 16.83
C GLU A 105 -7.41 2.29 17.88
N THR A 106 -6.59 2.28 18.93
CA THR A 106 -6.58 3.34 19.93
C THR A 106 -6.15 4.66 19.32
N THR A 107 -5.08 4.70 18.52
CA THR A 107 -4.61 5.94 17.88
C THR A 107 -5.58 6.50 16.82
N ILE A 108 -6.45 5.66 16.25
CA ILE A 108 -7.53 6.09 15.34
C ILE A 108 -8.73 6.64 16.12
N ARG A 109 -9.02 6.04 17.29
CA ARG A 109 -10.20 6.36 18.10
C ARG A 109 -10.05 7.64 18.92
N THR A 110 -8.84 7.95 19.39
CA THR A 110 -8.60 9.07 20.31
C THR A 110 -7.27 9.77 20.03
N ASP A 111 -7.23 11.08 20.29
CA ASP A 111 -6.01 11.89 20.30
C ASP A 111 -5.45 12.10 21.71
N ASP A 112 -6.13 11.57 22.76
CA ASP A 112 -5.64 11.64 24.13
C ASP A 112 -4.36 10.81 24.28
N PHE A 113 -3.25 11.52 24.41
CA PHE A 113 -1.94 10.90 24.49
C PHE A 113 -1.76 10.02 25.74
N ALA A 114 -2.39 10.37 26.87
CA ALA A 114 -2.32 9.56 28.06
C ALA A 114 -3.04 8.22 27.87
N GLU A 115 -4.20 8.21 27.23
CA GLU A 115 -4.92 7.00 26.86
C GLU A 115 -4.14 6.14 25.87
N ILE A 116 -3.49 6.77 24.87
CA ILE A 116 -2.65 6.07 23.90
C ILE A 116 -1.46 5.39 24.58
N ILE A 117 -0.77 6.07 25.49
CA ILE A 117 0.35 5.50 26.26
C ILE A 117 -0.11 4.32 27.12
N GLU A 118 -1.28 4.41 27.77
CA GLU A 118 -1.81 3.33 28.60
C GLU A 118 -2.16 2.07 27.79
N ASN A 119 -2.40 2.20 26.48
CA ASN A 119 -2.65 1.08 25.58
C ASN A 119 -1.37 0.50 24.96
N ILE A 120 -0.18 0.83 25.48
CA ILE A 120 1.06 0.12 25.12
C ILE A 120 1.19 -1.12 25.99
N ASP A 121 1.16 -2.29 25.34
CA ASP A 121 1.30 -3.58 26.02
C ASP A 121 2.76 -3.84 26.41
N ILE A 122 3.01 -4.13 27.69
CA ILE A 122 4.34 -4.48 28.21
C ILE A 122 4.42 -6.00 28.47
N GLY A 123 3.42 -6.56 29.14
CA GLY A 123 3.42 -7.97 29.55
C GLY A 123 3.28 -8.94 28.39
N GLY A 124 2.44 -8.59 27.41
CA GLY A 124 2.23 -9.38 26.20
C GLY A 124 3.51 -9.62 25.41
N PRO A 125 4.20 -8.58 24.93
CA PRO A 125 5.47 -8.73 24.23
C PRO A 125 6.53 -9.48 25.03
N ALA A 126 6.61 -9.27 26.35
CA ALA A 126 7.55 -9.99 27.21
C ALA A 126 7.28 -11.51 27.21
N MET A 127 6.02 -11.93 27.32
CA MET A 127 5.65 -13.36 27.28
C MET A 127 5.87 -13.95 25.89
N VAL A 128 5.47 -13.24 24.82
CA VAL A 128 5.67 -13.68 23.42
C VAL A 128 7.15 -13.91 23.15
N ARG A 129 8.01 -12.96 23.48
CA ARG A 129 9.47 -13.07 23.28
C ARG A 129 10.09 -14.19 24.11
N SER A 130 9.61 -14.39 25.36
CA SER A 130 10.09 -15.47 26.23
C SER A 130 9.75 -16.85 25.65
N ALA A 131 8.51 -17.05 25.23
CA ALA A 131 8.07 -18.30 24.63
C ALA A 131 8.75 -18.55 23.27
N ALA A 132 8.87 -17.53 22.42
CA ALA A 132 9.57 -17.62 21.15
C ALA A 132 11.05 -18.01 21.34
N LYS A 133 11.73 -17.45 22.35
CA LYS A 133 13.12 -17.83 22.68
C LYS A 133 13.25 -19.29 23.09
N ASN A 134 12.24 -19.85 23.76
CA ASN A 134 12.22 -21.25 24.22
C ASN A 134 11.28 -22.14 23.37
N PHE A 135 11.16 -21.87 22.07
CA PHE A 135 10.20 -22.51 21.17
C PHE A 135 10.32 -24.04 21.10
N LYS A 136 11.47 -24.62 21.44
CA LYS A 136 11.66 -26.07 21.53
C LYS A 136 10.74 -26.68 22.56
N ASP A 137 10.61 -26.04 23.71
CA ASP A 137 9.85 -26.51 24.86
C ASP A 137 8.46 -25.91 24.97
N VAL A 138 8.23 -24.73 24.36
CA VAL A 138 7.01 -23.95 24.50
C VAL A 138 6.44 -23.60 23.11
N LEU A 139 5.17 -23.93 22.89
CA LEU A 139 4.42 -23.44 21.73
C LEU A 139 4.05 -21.99 21.95
N ILE A 140 4.37 -21.13 20.98
CA ILE A 140 3.95 -19.72 20.98
C ILE A 140 2.90 -19.48 19.92
N VAL A 141 1.80 -18.84 20.29
CA VAL A 141 0.64 -18.59 19.44
C VAL A 141 0.29 -17.11 19.52
N THR A 142 0.33 -16.42 18.39
CA THR A 142 0.03 -14.98 18.31
C THR A 142 -1.11 -14.65 17.35
N ASN A 143 -1.61 -15.64 16.60
CA ASN A 143 -2.63 -15.43 15.56
C ASN A 143 -3.75 -16.47 15.70
N VAL A 144 -5.00 -16.02 15.66
CA VAL A 144 -6.21 -16.86 15.69
C VAL A 144 -6.24 -17.89 14.56
N LEU A 145 -5.69 -17.56 13.39
CA LEU A 145 -5.63 -18.45 12.23
C LEU A 145 -4.80 -19.72 12.46
N ASP A 146 -3.97 -19.75 13.50
CA ASP A 146 -3.15 -20.92 13.84
C ASP A 146 -3.85 -21.87 14.83
N TYR A 147 -4.98 -21.50 15.46
CA TYR A 147 -5.61 -22.26 16.54
C TYR A 147 -6.00 -23.68 16.12
N ASP A 148 -6.68 -23.84 15.01
CA ASP A 148 -7.16 -25.13 14.51
C ASP A 148 -6.00 -26.09 14.16
N GLU A 149 -4.98 -25.57 13.48
CA GLU A 149 -3.80 -26.38 13.12
C GLU A 149 -3.01 -26.80 14.36
N ILE A 150 -2.92 -25.93 15.37
CA ILE A 150 -2.26 -26.25 16.65
C ILE A 150 -3.03 -27.36 17.38
N LEU A 151 -4.36 -27.24 17.54
CA LEU A 151 -5.17 -28.26 18.18
C LEU A 151 -5.06 -29.62 17.47
N LYS A 152 -5.10 -29.60 16.13
CA LYS A 152 -4.91 -30.80 15.31
C LYS A 152 -3.56 -31.43 15.57
N ARG A 153 -2.46 -30.65 15.50
CA ARG A 153 -1.11 -31.19 15.73
C ARG A 153 -0.87 -31.70 17.14
N LEU A 154 -1.42 -31.02 18.15
CA LEU A 154 -1.35 -31.48 19.52
C LEU A 154 -2.07 -32.82 19.70
N LYS A 155 -3.24 -33.01 19.09
CA LYS A 155 -4.00 -34.27 19.09
C LYS A 155 -3.25 -35.37 18.38
N GLU A 156 -2.61 -35.10 17.27
CA GLU A 156 -1.83 -36.03 16.46
C GLU A 156 -0.40 -36.23 16.98
N LYS A 157 0.04 -35.45 17.97
CA LYS A 157 1.43 -35.39 18.47
C LYS A 157 2.44 -35.10 17.35
N SER A 158 2.08 -34.22 16.44
CA SER A 158 2.84 -33.84 15.23
C SER A 158 3.34 -32.40 15.27
N ASP A 159 3.37 -31.76 16.44
CA ASP A 159 3.91 -30.44 16.70
C ASP A 159 5.46 -30.47 16.76
N ASP A 160 6.07 -30.84 15.64
CA ASP A 160 7.51 -31.01 15.49
C ASP A 160 8.33 -29.72 15.58
N TYR A 161 9.65 -29.86 15.54
CA TYR A 161 10.59 -28.75 15.62
C TYR A 161 10.36 -27.69 14.54
N GLU A 162 10.08 -28.10 13.31
CA GLU A 162 9.89 -27.20 12.16
C GLU A 162 8.62 -26.37 12.33
N PHE A 163 7.54 -27.01 12.79
CA PHE A 163 6.29 -26.31 13.09
C PHE A 163 6.48 -25.30 14.23
N ARG A 164 7.09 -25.71 15.35
CA ARG A 164 7.38 -24.82 16.48
C ARG A 164 8.27 -23.64 16.07
N ARG A 165 9.27 -23.89 15.19
CA ARG A 165 10.12 -22.85 14.61
C ARG A 165 9.32 -21.85 13.76
N SER A 166 8.35 -22.34 12.98
CA SER A 166 7.49 -21.46 12.20
C SER A 166 6.66 -20.49 13.07
N LEU A 167 6.12 -20.99 14.18
CA LEU A 167 5.41 -20.18 15.17
C LEU A 167 6.34 -19.17 15.88
N MET A 168 7.57 -19.56 16.16
CA MET A 168 8.60 -18.67 16.73
C MET A 168 8.90 -17.49 15.79
N ILE A 169 9.02 -17.73 14.48
CA ILE A 169 9.21 -16.68 13.48
C ILE A 169 8.03 -15.70 13.51
N LYS A 170 6.80 -16.20 13.41
CA LYS A 170 5.57 -15.38 13.50
C LYS A 170 5.51 -14.53 14.78
N ALA A 171 5.95 -15.10 15.90
CA ALA A 171 5.97 -14.40 17.18
C ALA A 171 6.95 -13.19 17.18
N PHE A 172 8.14 -13.34 16.61
CA PHE A 172 9.07 -12.22 16.47
C PHE A 172 8.62 -11.20 15.44
N GLU A 173 8.02 -11.64 14.33
CA GLU A 173 7.39 -10.73 13.35
C GLU A 173 6.29 -9.90 14.01
N HIS A 174 5.44 -10.53 14.84
CA HIS A 174 4.35 -9.86 15.55
C HIS A 174 4.86 -8.77 16.53
N THR A 175 5.87 -9.08 17.36
CA THR A 175 6.44 -8.09 18.27
C THR A 175 7.23 -7.00 17.57
N ALA A 176 7.97 -7.32 16.49
CA ALA A 176 8.69 -6.34 15.69
C ALA A 176 7.74 -5.35 15.00
N ALA A 177 6.63 -5.85 14.43
CA ALA A 177 5.60 -5.00 13.82
C ALA A 177 4.96 -4.08 14.85
N TYR A 178 4.64 -4.59 16.06
CA TYR A 178 4.05 -3.82 17.14
C TYR A 178 4.96 -2.69 17.61
N ASP A 179 6.22 -2.96 17.92
CA ASP A 179 7.18 -1.96 18.37
C ASP A 179 7.47 -0.93 17.27
N SER A 180 7.57 -1.38 16.03
CA SER A 180 7.77 -0.49 14.87
C SER A 180 6.59 0.47 14.65
N MET A 181 5.36 -0.01 14.84
CA MET A 181 4.15 0.81 14.75
C MET A 181 4.14 1.89 15.83
N ILE A 182 4.46 1.55 17.09
CA ILE A 182 4.56 2.50 18.19
C ILE A 182 5.62 3.55 17.89
N ALA A 183 6.83 3.12 17.50
CA ALA A 183 7.94 4.02 17.20
C ALA A 183 7.61 4.97 16.03
N ASN A 184 7.03 4.47 14.95
CA ASN A 184 6.60 5.30 13.82
C ASN A 184 5.51 6.29 14.24
N TYR A 185 4.49 5.87 15.01
CA TYR A 185 3.46 6.76 15.51
C TYR A 185 4.03 7.92 16.35
N MET A 186 4.97 7.62 17.27
CA MET A 186 5.62 8.66 18.07
C MET A 186 6.45 9.63 17.21
N ASN A 187 7.17 9.12 16.21
CA ASN A 187 7.89 9.95 15.26
C ASN A 187 6.96 10.81 14.39
N ASP A 188 5.85 10.26 13.92
CA ASP A 188 4.87 11.00 13.12
C ASP A 188 4.23 12.13 13.96
N ARG A 189 3.92 11.85 15.23
CA ARG A 189 3.27 12.80 16.13
C ARG A 189 4.19 13.95 16.60
N PHE A 190 5.46 13.63 16.91
CA PHE A 190 6.35 14.58 17.57
C PHE A 190 7.52 15.07 16.71
N ASN A 191 7.86 14.36 15.65
CA ASN A 191 9.01 14.63 14.77
C ASN A 191 8.60 14.80 13.30
N GLY A 192 7.30 14.98 13.00
CA GLY A 192 6.82 15.11 11.62
C GLY A 192 7.13 13.91 10.71
N GLY A 193 7.33 12.73 11.30
CA GLY A 193 7.67 11.51 10.55
C GLY A 193 9.18 11.31 10.29
N PHE A 194 10.04 12.28 10.66
CA PHE A 194 11.48 12.28 10.35
C PHE A 194 12.35 12.19 11.63
N GLY A 195 12.05 11.22 12.51
CA GLY A 195 12.86 10.91 13.68
C GLY A 195 14.18 10.19 13.32
N ASP A 196 14.96 9.85 14.37
CA ASP A 196 16.27 9.19 14.22
C ASP A 196 16.22 7.80 13.57
N ALA A 197 15.06 7.13 13.60
CA ALA A 197 14.83 5.84 12.98
C ALA A 197 13.48 5.80 12.27
N ARG A 198 13.42 5.10 11.16
CA ARG A 198 12.16 4.82 10.44
C ARG A 198 12.03 3.33 10.15
N PHE A 199 10.86 2.77 10.41
CA PHE A 199 10.57 1.37 10.20
C PHE A 199 9.57 1.21 9.04
N ILE A 200 9.90 0.34 8.09
CA ILE A 200 9.01 -0.05 6.99
C ILE A 200 8.62 -1.49 7.26
N VAL A 201 7.37 -1.72 7.61
CA VAL A 201 6.84 -3.03 7.98
C VAL A 201 5.66 -3.36 7.10
N GLY A 202 5.73 -4.47 6.39
CA GLY A 202 4.65 -4.96 5.56
C GLY A 202 4.36 -6.43 5.82
N SER A 203 3.10 -6.81 5.75
CA SER A 203 2.65 -8.21 5.81
C SER A 203 2.65 -8.80 4.40
N LYS A 204 3.12 -10.04 4.25
CA LYS A 204 3.16 -10.71 2.95
C LYS A 204 1.75 -11.08 2.49
N VAL A 205 1.40 -10.68 1.27
CA VAL A 205 0.12 -11.04 0.63
C VAL A 205 0.26 -12.32 -0.18
N PHE A 206 1.22 -12.33 -1.13
CA PHE A 206 1.52 -13.51 -1.95
C PHE A 206 2.94 -13.47 -2.54
N ASP A 207 3.45 -14.63 -2.91
CA ASP A 207 4.67 -14.74 -3.71
C ASP A 207 4.36 -14.46 -5.17
N THR A 208 5.11 -13.57 -5.81
CA THR A 208 5.03 -13.39 -7.25
C THR A 208 5.79 -14.52 -7.96
N ARG A 209 5.40 -14.85 -9.18
CA ARG A 209 6.04 -15.92 -9.96
C ARG A 209 7.56 -15.72 -10.07
N TYR A 210 8.01 -14.48 -10.16
CA TYR A 210 9.40 -14.01 -10.14
C TYR A 210 9.38 -12.51 -9.79
N GLY A 211 10.55 -11.92 -9.54
CA GLY A 211 10.68 -10.48 -9.33
C GLY A 211 10.50 -9.69 -10.63
N GLU A 212 11.24 -8.61 -10.80
CA GLU A 212 11.22 -7.85 -12.06
C GLU A 212 11.72 -8.71 -13.24
N ASN A 213 12.69 -9.59 -12.98
CA ASN A 213 13.24 -10.51 -13.96
C ASN A 213 13.07 -11.98 -13.53
N PRO A 214 13.04 -12.94 -14.48
CA PRO A 214 12.74 -14.35 -14.22
C PRO A 214 13.67 -15.07 -13.24
N HIS A 215 14.89 -14.58 -13.05
CA HIS A 215 15.88 -15.17 -12.13
C HIS A 215 15.75 -14.64 -10.70
N GLN A 216 14.91 -13.61 -10.46
CA GLN A 216 14.72 -12.98 -9.17
C GLN A 216 13.48 -13.56 -8.46
N LYS A 217 13.58 -13.80 -7.17
CA LYS A 217 12.40 -14.06 -6.32
C LYS A 217 11.71 -12.72 -6.00
N GLY A 218 10.39 -12.75 -5.92
CA GLY A 218 9.60 -11.57 -5.54
C GLY A 218 8.35 -11.96 -4.77
N ALA A 219 7.82 -11.01 -4.01
CA ALA A 219 6.57 -11.12 -3.29
C ALA A 219 5.93 -9.74 -3.15
N LEU A 220 4.61 -9.72 -2.98
CA LEU A 220 3.87 -8.53 -2.59
C LEU A 220 3.77 -8.50 -1.07
N TYR A 221 4.10 -7.37 -0.49
CA TYR A 221 3.83 -7.03 0.90
C TYR A 221 2.86 -5.85 0.96
N GLU A 222 2.03 -5.80 1.97
CA GLU A 222 1.01 -4.78 2.15
C GLU A 222 1.18 -4.03 3.47
N PHE A 223 0.68 -2.81 3.49
CA PHE A 223 0.44 -2.06 4.71
C PHE A 223 -1.03 -2.20 5.11
N ASP A 224 -1.29 -2.41 6.40
CA ASP A 224 -2.63 -2.31 6.97
C ASP A 224 -3.71 -3.16 6.29
N TYR A 225 -3.35 -4.34 5.80
CA TYR A 225 -4.26 -5.26 5.08
C TYR A 225 -4.91 -4.61 3.85
N PHE A 226 -4.21 -3.65 3.23
CA PHE A 226 -4.75 -2.89 2.11
C PHE A 226 -5.16 -3.77 0.92
N PHE A 227 -4.24 -4.59 0.42
CA PHE A 227 -4.54 -5.48 -0.72
C PHE A 227 -5.47 -6.62 -0.31
N THR A 228 -5.29 -7.18 0.89
CA THR A 228 -6.15 -8.26 1.42
C THR A 228 -7.62 -7.83 1.45
N ASN A 229 -7.91 -6.61 1.85
CA ASN A 229 -9.28 -6.11 1.97
C ASN A 229 -9.85 -5.58 0.65
N ASN A 230 -9.03 -5.03 -0.23
CA ASN A 230 -9.51 -4.19 -1.33
C ASN A 230 -9.13 -4.69 -2.73
N PHE A 231 -8.17 -5.59 -2.85
CA PHE A 231 -7.72 -6.11 -4.13
C PHE A 231 -8.21 -7.54 -4.34
N ARG A 232 -8.89 -7.79 -5.46
CA ARG A 232 -9.41 -9.12 -5.78
C ARG A 232 -8.99 -9.55 -7.18
N ALA A 233 -8.44 -10.74 -7.29
CA ALA A 233 -8.16 -11.39 -8.57
C ALA A 233 -9.43 -12.12 -9.05
N LEU A 234 -10.05 -11.60 -10.10
CA LEU A 234 -11.18 -12.26 -10.76
C LEU A 234 -10.69 -13.25 -11.81
N LYS A 235 -9.54 -12.97 -12.41
CA LYS A 235 -8.91 -13.85 -13.39
C LYS A 235 -7.40 -13.68 -13.41
N GLY A 236 -6.66 -14.80 -13.27
CA GLY A 236 -5.20 -14.83 -13.30
C GLY A 236 -4.52 -14.30 -12.03
N GLU A 237 -3.19 -14.29 -12.03
CA GLU A 237 -2.35 -13.88 -10.91
C GLU A 237 -1.50 -12.69 -11.32
N ALA A 238 -1.33 -11.72 -10.41
CA ALA A 238 -0.48 -10.56 -10.64
C ALA A 238 1.00 -10.94 -10.55
N SER A 239 1.82 -10.44 -11.47
CA SER A 239 3.28 -10.49 -11.38
C SER A 239 3.82 -9.25 -10.67
N PHE A 240 5.10 -9.28 -10.32
CA PHE A 240 5.80 -8.10 -9.79
C PHE A 240 5.60 -6.87 -10.69
N ASN A 241 5.89 -7.00 -11.99
CA ASN A 241 5.72 -5.90 -12.95
C ASN A 241 4.25 -5.48 -13.11
N ASN A 242 3.30 -6.43 -13.00
CA ASN A 242 1.89 -6.04 -13.05
C ASN A 242 1.50 -5.16 -11.87
N MET A 243 2.01 -5.41 -10.65
CA MET A 243 1.67 -4.60 -9.49
C MET A 243 2.21 -3.17 -9.63
N THR A 244 3.42 -2.98 -10.17
CA THR A 244 3.97 -1.64 -10.44
C THR A 244 3.18 -0.89 -11.51
N ASP A 245 2.81 -1.57 -12.60
CA ASP A 245 2.00 -0.98 -13.67
C ASP A 245 0.57 -0.67 -13.20
N ILE A 246 -0.05 -1.57 -12.41
CA ILE A 246 -1.36 -1.36 -11.79
C ILE A 246 -1.35 -0.12 -10.90
N ASN A 247 -0.31 0.05 -10.07
CA ASN A 247 -0.20 1.21 -9.19
C ASN A 247 -0.18 2.52 -10.01
N GLY A 248 0.68 2.62 -11.03
CA GLY A 248 0.71 3.79 -11.89
C GLY A 248 -0.60 4.04 -12.63
N ALA A 249 -1.26 2.98 -13.10
CA ALA A 249 -2.52 3.07 -13.80
C ALA A 249 -3.67 3.56 -12.90
N LEU A 250 -3.77 3.02 -11.68
CA LEU A 250 -4.79 3.43 -10.71
C LEU A 250 -4.56 4.86 -10.21
N MET A 251 -3.29 5.23 -9.91
CA MET A 251 -2.97 6.59 -9.49
C MET A 251 -3.48 7.62 -10.50
N LEU A 252 -3.29 7.34 -11.78
CA LEU A 252 -3.73 8.24 -12.85
C LEU A 252 -5.25 8.17 -13.07
N ALA A 253 -5.84 6.97 -13.20
CA ALA A 253 -7.27 6.81 -13.47
C ALA A 253 -8.16 7.39 -12.35
N THR A 254 -7.73 7.28 -11.08
CA THR A 254 -8.50 7.76 -9.92
C THR A 254 -8.17 9.19 -9.49
N SER A 255 -7.35 9.93 -10.26
CA SER A 255 -6.99 11.32 -9.93
C SER A 255 -8.08 12.35 -10.28
N PHE A 256 -9.20 11.90 -10.86
CA PHE A 256 -10.33 12.75 -11.31
C PHE A 256 -11.64 12.36 -10.60
N ASP A 257 -11.57 12.03 -9.33
CA ASP A 257 -12.72 11.66 -8.50
C ASP A 257 -13.61 10.60 -9.17
N ASP A 258 -14.89 10.87 -9.36
CA ASP A 258 -15.86 9.95 -9.98
C ASP A 258 -15.98 10.11 -11.51
N ALA A 259 -15.16 10.94 -12.14
CA ALA A 259 -15.20 11.11 -13.58
C ALA A 259 -14.87 9.81 -14.32
N PRO A 260 -15.53 9.53 -15.46
CA PRO A 260 -15.25 8.33 -16.26
C PRO A 260 -13.86 8.41 -16.91
N ALA A 261 -12.82 8.07 -16.14
CA ALA A 261 -11.43 8.11 -16.57
C ALA A 261 -10.89 6.72 -16.90
N VAL A 262 -10.05 6.65 -17.93
CA VAL A 262 -9.32 5.44 -18.31
C VAL A 262 -7.85 5.77 -18.52
N ALA A 263 -6.98 4.99 -17.86
CA ALA A 263 -5.53 5.06 -18.05
C ALA A 263 -4.99 3.78 -18.67
N ILE A 264 -4.09 3.92 -19.63
CA ILE A 264 -3.36 2.79 -20.26
C ILE A 264 -1.88 2.99 -19.95
N ILE A 265 -1.32 2.03 -19.21
CA ILE A 265 0.07 2.08 -18.75
C ILE A 265 0.91 0.99 -19.38
N LYS A 266 2.14 1.29 -19.68
CA LYS A 266 3.16 0.34 -20.11
C LYS A 266 4.49 0.68 -19.44
N HIS A 267 5.05 -0.31 -18.72
CA HIS A 267 6.31 -0.13 -17.97
C HIS A 267 6.27 1.07 -17.00
N ALA A 268 5.20 1.13 -16.21
CA ALA A 268 4.90 2.20 -15.24
C ALA A 268 4.77 3.62 -15.84
N ASN A 269 4.60 3.74 -17.16
CA ASN A 269 4.42 5.02 -17.83
C ASN A 269 3.12 5.07 -18.63
N PRO A 270 2.41 6.21 -18.70
CA PRO A 270 1.18 6.33 -19.48
C PRO A 270 1.46 6.36 -20.97
N CYS A 271 0.78 5.49 -21.71
CA CYS A 271 0.70 5.53 -23.17
C CYS A 271 -0.69 5.94 -23.67
N GLY A 272 -1.66 6.06 -22.78
CA GLY A 272 -3.00 6.56 -23.06
C GLY A 272 -3.70 7.01 -21.78
N PHE A 273 -4.41 8.14 -21.87
CA PHE A 273 -5.27 8.63 -20.79
C PHE A 273 -6.40 9.49 -21.36
N ALA A 274 -7.60 9.33 -20.85
CA ALA A 274 -8.70 10.23 -21.18
C ALA A 274 -9.77 10.25 -20.10
N VAL A 275 -10.48 11.39 -20.03
CA VAL A 275 -11.71 11.62 -19.26
C VAL A 275 -12.77 12.11 -20.24
N LYS A 276 -13.82 11.33 -20.44
CA LYS A 276 -14.95 11.63 -21.35
C LYS A 276 -16.27 11.47 -20.61
N ASP A 277 -17.37 11.52 -21.33
CA ASP A 277 -18.71 11.35 -20.73
C ASP A 277 -18.98 9.91 -20.31
N THR A 278 -18.37 8.94 -20.98
CA THR A 278 -18.47 7.51 -20.66
C THR A 278 -17.10 6.82 -20.59
N LEU A 279 -17.02 5.69 -19.87
CA LEU A 279 -15.79 4.87 -19.79
C LEU A 279 -15.39 4.29 -21.16
N LEU A 280 -16.36 3.94 -22.00
CA LEU A 280 -16.10 3.48 -23.36
C LEU A 280 -15.45 4.57 -24.23
N GLU A 281 -15.98 5.78 -24.19
CA GLU A 281 -15.41 6.93 -24.92
C GLU A 281 -14.01 7.26 -24.38
N SER A 282 -13.82 7.20 -23.05
CA SER A 282 -12.52 7.42 -22.42
C SER A 282 -11.49 6.38 -22.88
N TYR A 283 -11.86 5.10 -22.91
CA TYR A 283 -10.98 4.05 -23.41
C TYR A 283 -10.60 4.26 -24.89
N VAL A 284 -11.60 4.54 -25.73
CA VAL A 284 -11.37 4.79 -27.18
C VAL A 284 -10.47 5.99 -27.42
N ALA A 285 -10.66 7.05 -26.64
CA ALA A 285 -9.84 8.25 -26.72
C ALA A 285 -8.41 8.00 -26.20
N ALA A 286 -8.27 7.35 -25.04
CA ALA A 286 -6.97 6.99 -24.47
C ALA A 286 -6.14 6.12 -25.41
N LEU A 287 -6.75 5.10 -26.03
CA LEU A 287 -6.08 4.18 -26.95
C LEU A 287 -5.49 4.89 -28.19
N LYS A 288 -6.10 5.99 -28.64
CA LYS A 288 -5.64 6.75 -29.82
C LYS A 288 -4.28 7.41 -29.63
N CYS A 289 -3.87 7.69 -28.38
CA CYS A 289 -2.61 8.36 -28.09
C CYS A 289 -1.40 7.54 -28.57
N ASP A 290 -1.33 6.26 -28.16
CA ASP A 290 -0.28 5.33 -28.63
C ASP A 290 -0.82 3.89 -28.65
N PRO A 291 -1.52 3.50 -29.72
CA PRO A 291 -2.09 2.16 -29.82
C PRO A 291 -1.01 1.07 -29.97
N ILE A 292 0.20 1.42 -30.36
CA ILE A 292 1.32 0.49 -30.47
C ILE A 292 1.81 0.08 -29.08
N SER A 293 2.06 1.06 -28.21
CA SER A 293 2.52 0.81 -26.83
C SER A 293 1.42 0.23 -25.94
N ALA A 294 0.15 0.53 -26.23
CA ALA A 294 -1.00 -0.04 -25.50
C ALA A 294 -1.11 -1.56 -25.62
N TYR A 295 -0.56 -2.17 -26.69
CA TYR A 295 -0.52 -3.61 -26.86
C TYR A 295 0.25 -4.30 -25.72
N GLY A 296 -0.43 -5.19 -24.98
CA GLY A 296 0.13 -5.86 -23.79
C GLY A 296 0.34 -4.94 -22.61
N GLY A 297 -0.34 -3.80 -22.54
CA GLY A 297 -0.34 -2.88 -21.41
C GLY A 297 -1.35 -3.24 -20.33
N VAL A 298 -1.43 -2.37 -19.33
CA VAL A 298 -2.38 -2.39 -18.22
C VAL A 298 -3.43 -1.29 -18.46
N VAL A 299 -4.71 -1.65 -18.37
CA VAL A 299 -5.84 -0.72 -18.47
C VAL A 299 -6.49 -0.57 -17.11
N ALA A 300 -6.46 0.64 -16.55
CA ALA A 300 -7.20 1.00 -15.35
C ALA A 300 -8.46 1.80 -15.70
N ILE A 301 -9.57 1.41 -15.09
CA ILE A 301 -10.91 1.93 -15.35
C ILE A 301 -11.44 2.51 -14.04
N ASN A 302 -11.70 3.82 -14.02
CA ASN A 302 -12.28 4.49 -12.87
C ASN A 302 -13.81 4.31 -12.82
N GLY A 303 -14.25 3.08 -12.58
CA GLY A 303 -15.65 2.69 -12.54
C GLY A 303 -15.85 1.20 -12.82
N THR A 304 -17.00 0.84 -13.37
CA THR A 304 -17.36 -0.54 -13.67
C THR A 304 -16.98 -0.93 -15.11
N LEU A 305 -16.28 -2.05 -15.25
CA LEU A 305 -16.09 -2.68 -16.54
C LEU A 305 -17.36 -3.42 -16.93
N ASP A 306 -18.11 -2.88 -17.88
CA ASP A 306 -19.29 -3.51 -18.47
C ASP A 306 -18.97 -4.34 -19.72
N GLU A 307 -19.98 -5.01 -20.28
CA GLU A 307 -19.83 -5.88 -21.44
C GLU A 307 -19.38 -5.14 -22.71
N GLU A 308 -19.87 -3.91 -22.93
CA GLU A 308 -19.58 -3.12 -24.12
C GLU A 308 -18.12 -2.65 -24.12
N LEU A 309 -17.67 -2.11 -23.01
CA LEU A 309 -16.27 -1.73 -22.81
C LEU A 309 -15.34 -2.93 -22.87
N ALA A 310 -15.74 -4.06 -22.28
CA ALA A 310 -14.98 -5.30 -22.33
C ALA A 310 -14.78 -5.81 -23.79
N LYS A 311 -15.83 -5.78 -24.61
CA LYS A 311 -15.75 -6.11 -26.05
C LYS A 311 -14.78 -5.18 -26.76
N LYS A 312 -14.81 -3.89 -26.45
CA LYS A 312 -13.91 -2.91 -27.07
C LYS A 312 -12.46 -3.12 -26.67
N ILE A 313 -12.18 -3.35 -25.37
CA ILE A 313 -10.82 -3.67 -24.89
C ILE A 313 -10.30 -4.96 -25.53
N ASN A 314 -11.18 -5.94 -25.75
CA ASN A 314 -10.82 -7.25 -26.31
C ASN A 314 -10.41 -7.21 -27.81
N GLU A 315 -10.57 -6.07 -28.50
CA GLU A 315 -10.10 -5.90 -29.88
C GLU A 315 -8.57 -5.91 -29.99
N ILE A 316 -7.85 -5.55 -28.91
CA ILE A 316 -6.40 -5.62 -28.83
C ILE A 316 -5.97 -6.57 -27.70
N TYR A 317 -4.71 -7.01 -27.72
CA TYR A 317 -4.16 -7.73 -26.56
C TYR A 317 -3.83 -6.75 -25.44
N VAL A 318 -4.48 -6.89 -24.29
CA VAL A 318 -4.19 -6.22 -23.03
C VAL A 318 -3.74 -7.28 -22.03
N GLU A 319 -2.69 -7.02 -21.26
CA GLU A 319 -2.20 -7.99 -20.27
C GLU A 319 -3.02 -7.97 -18.99
N VAL A 320 -3.36 -6.77 -18.50
CA VAL A 320 -4.09 -6.58 -17.25
C VAL A 320 -5.21 -5.56 -17.44
N ILE A 321 -6.36 -5.87 -16.87
CA ILE A 321 -7.45 -4.91 -16.65
C ILE A 321 -7.67 -4.79 -15.15
N ILE A 322 -7.78 -3.56 -14.65
CA ILE A 322 -8.17 -3.28 -13.27
C ILE A 322 -9.28 -2.22 -13.26
N ALA A 323 -10.33 -2.47 -12.49
CA ALA A 323 -11.49 -1.60 -12.37
C ALA A 323 -11.98 -1.55 -10.93
N ALA A 324 -12.81 -0.55 -10.59
CA ALA A 324 -13.49 -0.53 -9.30
C ALA A 324 -14.45 -1.73 -9.15
N ASN A 325 -15.14 -2.06 -10.25
CA ASN A 325 -16.03 -3.23 -10.33
C ASN A 325 -15.98 -3.85 -11.74
N VAL A 326 -16.42 -5.11 -11.86
CA VAL A 326 -16.49 -5.85 -13.15
C VAL A 326 -17.78 -6.64 -13.20
N ASP A 327 -18.56 -6.46 -14.26
CA ASP A 327 -19.80 -7.19 -14.47
C ASP A 327 -19.52 -8.63 -14.94
N ASP A 328 -20.40 -9.56 -14.57
CA ASP A 328 -20.31 -10.97 -15.01
C ASP A 328 -20.32 -11.12 -16.53
N ALA A 329 -21.07 -10.26 -17.24
CA ALA A 329 -21.12 -10.23 -18.69
C ALA A 329 -19.76 -9.82 -19.29
N ALA A 330 -19.06 -8.88 -18.66
CA ALA A 330 -17.72 -8.46 -19.05
C ALA A 330 -16.69 -9.58 -18.86
N LEU A 331 -16.76 -10.32 -17.74
CA LEU A 331 -15.88 -11.47 -17.50
C LEU A 331 -16.03 -12.54 -18.57
N LYS A 332 -17.26 -12.81 -19.05
CA LYS A 332 -17.52 -13.78 -20.12
C LYS A 332 -16.83 -13.41 -21.43
N VAL A 333 -16.69 -12.12 -21.76
CA VAL A 333 -15.97 -11.65 -22.95
C VAL A 333 -14.52 -12.16 -22.97
N PHE A 334 -13.91 -12.28 -21.81
CA PHE A 334 -12.52 -12.69 -21.67
C PHE A 334 -12.33 -14.17 -21.30
N GLU A 335 -13.39 -14.96 -21.19
CA GLU A 335 -13.32 -16.35 -20.72
C GLU A 335 -12.30 -17.19 -21.52
N SER A 336 -12.30 -17.06 -22.84
CA SER A 336 -11.40 -17.78 -23.74
C SER A 336 -9.95 -17.24 -23.75
N LYS A 337 -9.70 -16.07 -23.20
CA LYS A 337 -8.39 -15.40 -23.25
C LYS A 337 -7.51 -15.85 -22.08
N LYS A 338 -6.64 -16.83 -22.29
CA LYS A 338 -5.81 -17.44 -21.23
C LYS A 338 -4.80 -16.51 -20.57
N ARG A 339 -4.36 -15.44 -21.23
CA ARG A 339 -3.25 -14.58 -20.77
C ARG A 339 -3.70 -13.29 -20.12
N ILE A 340 -4.93 -12.87 -20.33
CA ILE A 340 -5.46 -11.64 -19.70
C ILE A 340 -5.71 -11.88 -18.22
N LYS A 341 -5.40 -10.89 -17.42
CA LYS A 341 -5.62 -10.87 -15.98
C LYS A 341 -6.61 -9.77 -15.66
N ILE A 342 -7.53 -10.03 -14.75
CA ILE A 342 -8.60 -9.08 -14.40
C ILE A 342 -8.67 -8.98 -12.88
N PHE A 343 -8.56 -7.75 -12.39
CA PHE A 343 -8.57 -7.43 -10.97
C PHE A 343 -9.62 -6.37 -10.67
N THR A 344 -10.08 -6.35 -9.42
CA THR A 344 -10.83 -5.23 -8.88
C THR A 344 -10.12 -4.62 -7.70
N GLN A 345 -10.24 -3.30 -7.57
CA GLN A 345 -9.81 -2.54 -6.42
C GLN A 345 -10.73 -1.34 -6.24
N ASP A 346 -11.59 -1.41 -5.22
CA ASP A 346 -12.57 -0.37 -4.91
C ASP A 346 -12.16 0.39 -3.65
N ASN A 347 -11.30 1.40 -3.81
CA ASN A 347 -10.92 2.24 -2.68
C ASN A 347 -10.10 3.46 -3.07
N LYS A 348 -10.53 4.14 -4.10
CA LYS A 348 -9.91 5.36 -4.67
C LYS A 348 -9.37 6.34 -3.63
N PHE A 349 -10.01 6.41 -2.46
CA PHE A 349 -9.75 7.45 -1.46
C PHE A 349 -8.91 6.98 -0.27
N LEU A 350 -8.93 5.69 0.07
CA LEU A 350 -8.26 5.16 1.27
C LEU A 350 -6.73 5.23 1.19
N VAL A 351 -6.17 5.00 0.02
CA VAL A 351 -4.70 5.06 -0.19
C VAL A 351 -4.19 6.46 0.06
N ARG A 352 -4.87 7.49 -0.49
CA ARG A 352 -4.43 8.89 -0.40
C ARG A 352 -4.51 9.45 1.02
N ALA A 353 -5.49 8.99 1.82
CA ALA A 353 -5.68 9.48 3.18
C ALA A 353 -4.64 8.93 4.18
N ASN A 354 -4.20 7.68 3.99
CA ASN A 354 -3.41 6.97 4.99
C ASN A 354 -1.92 6.84 4.63
N ASP A 355 -1.58 6.86 3.34
CA ASP A 355 -0.21 6.69 2.85
C ASP A 355 0.45 8.06 2.63
N LYS A 356 0.94 8.65 3.73
CA LYS A 356 1.50 10.02 3.76
C LYS A 356 2.94 10.11 3.29
N PHE A 357 3.64 8.98 3.20
CA PHE A 357 5.07 8.94 2.93
C PHE A 357 5.41 8.04 1.75
N ASP A 358 6.52 8.33 1.12
CA ASP A 358 7.11 7.52 0.04
C ASP A 358 8.58 7.25 0.34
N PHE A 359 9.11 6.14 -0.17
CA PHE A 359 10.51 5.79 -0.01
C PHE A 359 11.05 5.09 -1.25
N LYS A 360 12.34 5.26 -1.48
CA LYS A 360 13.05 4.56 -2.57
C LYS A 360 14.28 3.89 -2.02
N HIS A 361 14.46 2.62 -2.37
CA HIS A 361 15.69 1.89 -2.08
C HIS A 361 16.86 2.53 -2.84
N ILE A 362 17.98 2.72 -2.15
CA ILE A 362 19.29 3.04 -2.70
C ILE A 362 20.31 2.07 -2.08
N ASP A 363 21.44 1.87 -2.73
CA ASP A 363 22.47 1.00 -2.20
C ASP A 363 22.91 1.45 -0.80
N GLY A 364 22.75 0.56 0.17
CA GLY A 364 23.10 0.83 1.57
C GLY A 364 21.99 1.47 2.41
N GLY A 365 20.80 1.77 1.83
CA GLY A 365 19.71 2.37 2.59
C GLY A 365 18.48 2.69 1.76
N PHE A 366 17.76 3.71 2.18
CA PHE A 366 16.62 4.26 1.44
C PHE A 366 16.50 5.76 1.69
N VAL A 367 16.01 6.49 0.71
CA VAL A 367 15.55 7.86 0.88
C VAL A 367 14.06 7.84 1.22
N PHE A 368 13.63 8.71 2.11
CA PHE A 368 12.28 8.78 2.64
C PHE A 368 11.78 10.23 2.54
N GLN A 369 10.54 10.42 2.12
CA GLN A 369 9.95 11.75 1.92
C GLN A 369 8.45 11.73 2.22
N GLU A 370 7.86 12.92 2.36
CA GLU A 370 6.41 13.06 2.23
C GLU A 370 5.99 12.68 0.81
N ARG A 371 4.83 12.04 0.70
CA ARG A 371 4.27 11.68 -0.61
C ARG A 371 3.78 12.93 -1.33
N ASP A 372 4.14 13.03 -2.59
CA ASP A 372 3.70 14.11 -3.45
C ASP A 372 2.28 13.85 -3.98
N PHE A 373 1.37 14.79 -3.71
CA PHE A 373 -0.03 14.75 -4.18
C PHE A 373 -0.33 16.00 -4.97
N VAL A 374 -0.86 15.83 -6.17
CA VAL A 374 -1.40 16.95 -6.96
C VAL A 374 -2.68 17.42 -6.30
N LYS A 375 -2.68 18.67 -5.82
CA LYS A 375 -3.82 19.29 -5.13
C LYS A 375 -4.62 20.13 -6.11
N ASP A 376 -5.94 20.12 -5.96
CA ASP A 376 -6.81 20.96 -6.83
C ASP A 376 -6.56 22.45 -6.61
N GLU A 377 -6.15 22.87 -5.40
CA GLU A 377 -5.78 24.26 -5.10
C GLU A 377 -4.61 24.77 -5.98
N GLU A 378 -3.75 23.91 -6.50
CA GLU A 378 -2.67 24.32 -7.42
C GLU A 378 -3.25 24.85 -8.74
N LEU A 379 -4.33 24.24 -9.21
CA LEU A 379 -5.03 24.62 -10.43
C LEU A 379 -5.96 25.81 -10.20
N GLU A 380 -6.58 25.90 -9.03
CA GLU A 380 -7.43 27.03 -8.65
C GLU A 380 -6.60 28.33 -8.46
N ASN A 381 -5.37 28.19 -7.95
CA ASN A 381 -4.46 29.30 -7.66
C ASN A 381 -3.42 29.56 -8.75
N MET A 382 -3.48 28.84 -9.90
CA MET A 382 -2.54 29.05 -10.99
C MET A 382 -2.61 30.48 -11.52
N LYS A 383 -1.45 31.05 -11.83
CA LYS A 383 -1.32 32.45 -12.30
C LYS A 383 -1.19 32.48 -13.81
N GLN A 384 -2.01 33.29 -14.45
CA GLN A 384 -1.81 33.63 -15.84
C GLN A 384 -0.59 34.55 -16.00
N MET A 385 0.32 34.17 -16.88
CA MET A 385 1.57 34.87 -17.10
C MET A 385 1.62 35.58 -18.46
N SER A 386 1.00 35.03 -19.50
CA SER A 386 0.94 35.63 -20.84
C SER A 386 -0.26 36.56 -21.00
N LYS A 387 -0.25 37.37 -22.07
CA LYS A 387 -1.34 38.30 -22.41
C LYS A 387 -2.63 37.62 -22.84
N LYS A 388 -2.51 36.44 -23.48
CA LYS A 388 -3.67 35.68 -23.95
C LYS A 388 -4.25 34.84 -22.81
N PHE A 389 -5.58 34.84 -22.71
CA PHE A 389 -6.31 33.98 -21.80
C PHE A 389 -6.71 32.65 -22.46
N ALA A 390 -6.68 31.56 -21.71
CA ALA A 390 -7.22 30.30 -22.17
C ALA A 390 -8.75 30.32 -22.19
N THR A 391 -9.35 29.53 -23.06
CA THR A 391 -10.77 29.26 -23.09
C THR A 391 -11.16 28.29 -21.95
N GLY A 392 -12.46 28.17 -21.65
CA GLY A 392 -12.93 27.22 -20.63
C GLY A 392 -12.61 25.75 -20.99
N SER A 393 -12.59 25.38 -22.29
CA SER A 393 -12.18 24.05 -22.72
C SER A 393 -10.68 23.81 -22.57
N GLU A 394 -9.86 24.82 -22.94
CA GLU A 394 -8.40 24.75 -22.73
C GLU A 394 -8.04 24.64 -21.24
N LEU A 395 -8.78 25.28 -20.32
CA LEU A 395 -8.57 25.15 -18.87
C LEU A 395 -8.91 23.74 -18.36
N LYS A 396 -9.96 23.10 -18.85
CA LYS A 396 -10.27 21.70 -18.53
C LYS A 396 -9.17 20.75 -19.02
N ASP A 397 -8.69 20.94 -20.25
CA ASP A 397 -7.58 20.16 -20.78
C ASP A 397 -6.28 20.42 -20.01
N ALA A 398 -6.06 21.66 -19.52
CA ALA A 398 -4.91 22.01 -18.68
C ALA A 398 -4.92 21.26 -17.33
N GLN A 399 -6.07 21.09 -16.70
CA GLN A 399 -6.20 20.28 -15.48
C GLN A 399 -5.81 18.82 -15.72
N ILE A 400 -6.27 18.25 -16.84
CA ILE A 400 -5.91 16.88 -17.23
C ILE A 400 -4.42 16.79 -17.52
N ALA A 401 -3.89 17.69 -18.33
CA ALA A 401 -2.49 17.72 -18.72
C ALA A 401 -1.57 17.84 -17.49
N TRP A 402 -1.94 18.69 -16.52
CA TRP A 402 -1.19 18.89 -15.29
C TRP A 402 -1.12 17.60 -14.44
N LYS A 403 -2.27 16.98 -14.16
CA LYS A 403 -2.31 15.73 -13.38
C LYS A 403 -1.57 14.58 -14.08
N VAL A 404 -1.68 14.46 -15.41
CA VAL A 404 -0.91 13.45 -16.16
C VAL A 404 0.58 13.74 -16.10
N ALA A 405 1.02 14.99 -16.26
CA ALA A 405 2.44 15.35 -16.20
C ALA A 405 3.03 15.05 -14.81
N ALA A 406 2.33 15.43 -13.73
CA ALA A 406 2.76 15.25 -12.36
C ALA A 406 2.87 13.76 -11.94
N LEU A 407 2.03 12.89 -12.52
CA LEU A 407 2.02 11.45 -12.24
C LEU A 407 2.85 10.63 -13.24
N THR A 408 3.70 11.28 -14.00
CA THR A 408 4.55 10.65 -15.03
C THR A 408 6.04 10.89 -14.74
N LYS A 409 6.87 9.91 -15.08
CA LYS A 409 8.33 10.02 -14.85
C LYS A 409 8.95 11.22 -15.55
N SER A 410 9.68 12.02 -14.79
CA SER A 410 10.43 13.20 -15.25
C SER A 410 11.59 12.84 -16.20
N ASN A 411 12.03 13.72 -17.10
CA ASN A 411 11.31 14.93 -17.52
C ASN A 411 10.14 14.56 -18.41
N CYS A 412 8.99 15.16 -18.17
CA CYS A 412 7.76 14.90 -18.90
C CYS A 412 7.21 16.16 -19.57
N VAL A 413 6.69 15.98 -20.77
CA VAL A 413 5.88 16.95 -21.49
C VAL A 413 4.69 16.22 -22.08
N VAL A 414 3.48 16.66 -21.79
CA VAL A 414 2.24 16.01 -22.23
C VAL A 414 1.36 16.99 -23.01
N TYR A 415 0.70 16.48 -24.04
CA TYR A 415 -0.25 17.21 -24.87
C TYR A 415 -1.64 16.62 -24.68
N VAL A 416 -2.60 17.47 -24.36
CA VAL A 416 -4.01 17.09 -24.13
C VAL A 416 -4.92 17.91 -25.03
N LYS A 417 -5.95 17.27 -25.56
CA LYS A 417 -6.99 17.90 -26.37
C LYS A 417 -8.32 17.20 -26.16
N ASP A 418 -9.36 18.00 -25.96
CA ASP A 418 -10.74 17.50 -25.81
C ASP A 418 -10.84 16.38 -24.74
N GLY A 419 -10.23 16.55 -23.58
CA GLY A 419 -10.28 15.59 -22.47
C GLY A 419 -9.43 14.33 -22.65
N ALA A 420 -8.52 14.26 -23.63
CA ALA A 420 -7.68 13.11 -23.89
C ALA A 420 -6.21 13.50 -24.08
N MET A 421 -5.31 12.73 -23.53
CA MET A 421 -3.89 12.77 -23.87
C MET A 421 -3.71 12.33 -25.32
N VAL A 422 -3.03 13.16 -26.13
CA VAL A 422 -2.80 12.92 -27.54
C VAL A 422 -1.33 12.70 -27.88
N ALA A 423 -0.42 13.17 -27.04
CA ALA A 423 1.01 12.86 -27.13
C ALA A 423 1.69 13.05 -25.78
N ILE A 424 2.78 12.35 -25.58
CA ILE A 424 3.60 12.44 -24.36
C ILE A 424 5.06 12.13 -24.69
N GLY A 425 5.97 12.89 -24.07
CA GLY A 425 7.39 12.56 -23.96
C GLY A 425 7.75 12.52 -22.48
N MET A 426 8.41 11.46 -22.04
CA MET A 426 8.61 11.17 -20.60
C MET A 426 9.90 10.44 -20.34
N GLY A 427 10.43 10.55 -19.09
CA GLY A 427 11.66 9.89 -18.67
C GLY A 427 12.91 10.36 -19.43
N MET A 428 12.86 11.56 -19.99
CA MET A 428 13.97 12.10 -20.80
C MET A 428 14.96 12.87 -19.92
N THR A 429 16.23 12.89 -20.35
CA THR A 429 17.29 13.62 -19.63
C THR A 429 17.18 15.13 -19.76
N SER A 430 16.48 15.62 -20.78
CA SER A 430 16.16 17.04 -20.94
C SER A 430 14.69 17.25 -21.29
N ARG A 431 14.14 18.39 -20.88
CA ARG A 431 12.75 18.76 -21.15
C ARG A 431 12.48 19.00 -22.62
N VAL A 432 13.45 19.62 -23.31
CA VAL A 432 13.35 19.86 -24.76
C VAL A 432 13.31 18.52 -25.53
N ASP A 433 14.01 17.49 -25.07
CA ASP A 433 13.96 16.16 -25.69
C ASP A 433 12.63 15.45 -25.41
N ALA A 434 12.03 15.66 -24.24
CA ALA A 434 10.67 15.20 -23.97
C ALA A 434 9.67 15.84 -24.95
N ALA A 435 9.76 17.17 -25.16
CA ALA A 435 8.91 17.87 -26.14
C ALA A 435 9.12 17.34 -27.56
N ARG A 436 10.38 17.15 -27.98
CA ARG A 436 10.72 16.60 -29.32
C ARG A 436 10.21 15.17 -29.50
N ALA A 437 10.37 14.31 -28.49
CA ALA A 437 9.91 12.92 -28.52
C ALA A 437 8.39 12.83 -28.66
N ALA A 438 7.63 13.63 -27.92
CA ALA A 438 6.18 13.70 -28.02
C ALA A 438 5.74 14.11 -29.43
N VAL A 439 6.32 15.19 -29.98
CA VAL A 439 6.00 15.69 -31.35
C VAL A 439 6.38 14.66 -32.42
N ALA A 440 7.54 14.03 -32.30
CA ALA A 440 7.99 13.00 -33.24
C ALA A 440 7.04 11.80 -33.27
N LYS A 441 6.63 11.33 -32.08
CA LYS A 441 5.69 10.20 -31.95
C LYS A 441 4.30 10.56 -32.50
N ALA A 442 3.78 11.75 -32.20
CA ALA A 442 2.52 12.23 -32.74
C ALA A 442 2.55 12.30 -34.28
N LYS A 443 3.67 12.78 -34.85
CA LYS A 443 3.85 12.81 -36.31
C LYS A 443 3.87 11.40 -36.94
N GLU A 444 4.56 10.45 -36.32
CA GLU A 444 4.59 9.04 -36.74
C GLU A 444 3.18 8.45 -36.77
N LEU A 445 2.40 8.71 -35.73
CA LEU A 445 1.02 8.22 -35.59
C LEU A 445 -0.01 9.07 -36.33
N LYS A 446 0.41 10.14 -37.02
CA LYS A 446 -0.45 11.09 -37.75
C LYS A 446 -1.49 11.78 -36.86
N ILE A 447 -1.13 12.07 -35.62
CA ILE A 447 -1.96 12.78 -34.64
C ILE A 447 -1.74 14.27 -34.83
N ASP A 448 -2.84 15.04 -34.99
CA ASP A 448 -2.82 16.48 -35.05
C ASP A 448 -2.75 17.11 -33.66
N LEU A 449 -1.68 17.85 -33.36
CA LEU A 449 -1.48 18.54 -32.10
C LEU A 449 -1.99 19.99 -32.11
N SER A 450 -2.59 20.45 -33.22
CA SER A 450 -3.11 21.81 -33.29
C SER A 450 -4.28 22.00 -32.30
N GLY A 451 -4.22 23.12 -31.57
CA GLY A 451 -5.23 23.43 -30.54
C GLY A 451 -5.05 22.69 -29.19
N CYS A 452 -4.01 21.88 -29.04
CA CYS A 452 -3.73 21.21 -27.76
C CYS A 452 -3.32 22.17 -26.65
N VAL A 453 -3.51 21.69 -25.42
CA VAL A 453 -2.85 22.18 -24.23
C VAL A 453 -1.60 21.33 -23.95
N LEU A 454 -0.51 22.01 -23.56
CA LEU A 454 0.75 21.38 -23.17
C LEU A 454 0.98 21.59 -21.68
N ALA A 455 1.33 20.52 -20.95
CA ALA A 455 1.79 20.61 -19.58
C ALA A 455 3.20 20.06 -19.40
N SER A 456 3.90 20.60 -18.40
CA SER A 456 5.17 20.10 -17.93
C SER A 456 5.19 20.10 -16.41
N GLU A 457 5.65 19.02 -15.79
CA GLU A 457 5.68 18.83 -14.33
C GLU A 457 6.71 19.72 -13.61
N ALA A 458 7.63 20.35 -14.39
CA ALA A 458 8.59 21.31 -13.89
C ALA A 458 8.79 22.45 -14.92
N PHE A 459 9.45 23.53 -14.51
CA PHE A 459 9.64 24.71 -15.33
C PHE A 459 10.42 24.45 -16.63
N PHE A 460 10.13 25.23 -17.66
CA PHE A 460 10.96 25.30 -18.86
C PHE A 460 12.21 26.14 -18.59
N PRO A 461 13.43 25.57 -18.73
CA PRO A 461 14.66 26.32 -18.47
C PRO A 461 14.98 27.33 -19.58
N PHE A 462 14.37 27.17 -20.77
CA PHE A 462 14.56 28.00 -21.95
C PHE A 462 13.26 28.06 -22.76
N ARG A 463 13.15 29.02 -23.66
CA ARG A 463 12.00 29.19 -24.54
C ARG A 463 11.80 28.08 -25.59
N ASP A 464 12.82 27.21 -25.80
CA ASP A 464 12.86 26.21 -26.87
C ASP A 464 11.68 25.25 -26.89
N SER A 465 11.17 24.86 -25.73
CA SER A 465 9.99 23.98 -25.62
C SER A 465 8.71 24.71 -26.05
N ILE A 466 8.60 26.02 -25.77
CA ILE A 466 7.50 26.85 -26.21
C ILE A 466 7.56 27.03 -27.75
N ASP A 467 8.76 27.27 -28.31
CA ASP A 467 8.98 27.39 -29.75
C ASP A 467 8.65 26.07 -30.50
N ILE A 468 8.92 24.90 -29.87
CA ILE A 468 8.52 23.58 -30.42
C ILE A 468 6.99 23.44 -30.39
N ALA A 469 6.36 23.78 -29.26
CA ALA A 469 4.91 23.72 -29.09
C ALA A 469 4.15 24.62 -30.07
N SER A 470 4.67 25.83 -30.32
CA SER A 470 4.07 26.76 -31.27
C SER A 470 4.02 26.21 -32.70
N LYS A 471 5.08 25.50 -33.13
CA LYS A 471 5.20 24.92 -34.48
C LYS A 471 4.15 23.83 -34.75
N VAL A 472 3.64 23.20 -33.70
CA VAL A 472 2.57 22.17 -33.79
C VAL A 472 1.20 22.71 -33.42
N GLY A 473 1.09 24.03 -33.17
CA GLY A 473 -0.19 24.72 -33.00
C GLY A 473 -0.78 24.66 -31.60
N VAL A 474 0.01 24.41 -30.57
CA VAL A 474 -0.41 24.49 -29.14
C VAL A 474 -0.99 25.87 -28.84
N LYS A 475 -2.04 25.93 -28.00
CA LYS A 475 -2.76 27.16 -27.66
C LYS A 475 -2.63 27.57 -26.20
N CYS A 476 -2.39 26.61 -25.30
CA CYS A 476 -2.27 26.82 -23.86
C CYS A 476 -1.12 26.00 -23.31
N VAL A 477 -0.40 26.58 -22.38
CA VAL A 477 0.71 25.92 -21.67
C VAL A 477 0.50 26.07 -20.17
N ILE A 478 0.78 25.01 -19.42
CA ILE A 478 0.76 24.99 -17.95
C ILE A 478 2.06 24.37 -17.43
N GLU A 479 2.70 25.06 -16.50
CA GLU A 479 3.94 24.65 -15.86
C GLU A 479 4.06 25.28 -14.45
N PRO A 480 5.01 24.87 -13.59
CA PRO A 480 5.16 25.51 -12.28
C PRO A 480 5.76 26.92 -12.30
N GLY A 481 6.56 27.28 -13.30
CA GLY A 481 7.41 28.47 -13.24
C GLY A 481 8.57 28.31 -12.23
N GLY A 482 9.30 29.39 -11.97
CA GLY A 482 10.41 29.43 -11.01
C GLY A 482 11.80 29.27 -11.65
N SER A 483 11.90 29.38 -12.98
CA SER A 483 13.17 29.49 -13.70
C SER A 483 13.73 30.92 -13.60
N ILE A 484 15.04 31.06 -13.61
CA ILE A 484 15.71 32.37 -13.78
C ILE A 484 15.32 33.03 -15.14
N ARG A 485 14.83 32.22 -16.08
CA ARG A 485 14.46 32.66 -17.45
C ARG A 485 12.96 32.59 -17.70
N ASP A 486 12.13 32.68 -16.66
CA ASP A 486 10.67 32.75 -16.83
C ASP A 486 10.24 33.87 -17.75
N ASP A 487 10.94 35.04 -17.72
CA ASP A 487 10.66 36.17 -18.64
C ASP A 487 10.81 35.77 -20.10
N GLU A 488 11.85 35.00 -20.48
CA GLU A 488 12.04 34.50 -21.86
C GLU A 488 10.90 33.56 -22.30
N VAL A 489 10.40 32.72 -21.34
CA VAL A 489 9.32 31.76 -21.58
C VAL A 489 7.98 32.49 -21.76
N ILE A 490 7.72 33.50 -20.92
CA ILE A 490 6.53 34.36 -21.01
C ILE A 490 6.53 35.16 -22.34
N GLU A 491 7.67 35.77 -22.70
CA GLU A 491 7.82 36.49 -23.94
C GLU A 491 7.57 35.60 -25.15
N ALA A 492 8.11 34.36 -25.14
CA ALA A 492 7.88 33.38 -26.21
C ALA A 492 6.39 32.99 -26.32
N ALA A 493 5.70 32.80 -25.20
CA ALA A 493 4.26 32.52 -25.19
C ALA A 493 3.45 33.68 -25.78
N ASP A 494 3.80 34.93 -25.43
CA ASP A 494 3.19 36.15 -25.99
C ASP A 494 3.46 36.29 -27.50
N GLU A 495 4.71 36.09 -27.93
CA GLU A 495 5.09 36.14 -29.35
C GLU A 495 4.29 35.14 -30.19
N HIS A 496 4.06 33.94 -29.67
CA HIS A 496 3.31 32.88 -30.35
C HIS A 496 1.80 32.94 -30.14
N GLY A 497 1.30 33.89 -29.34
CA GLY A 497 -0.12 34.06 -29.05
C GLY A 497 -0.70 32.85 -28.28
N MET A 498 0.09 32.27 -27.38
CA MET A 498 -0.32 31.18 -26.48
C MET A 498 -0.70 31.72 -25.10
N SER A 499 -1.63 31.06 -24.43
CA SER A 499 -1.84 31.27 -23.00
C SER A 499 -0.84 30.47 -22.18
N LEU A 500 -0.30 31.06 -21.11
CA LEU A 500 0.67 30.45 -20.23
C LEU A 500 0.24 30.64 -18.78
N TYR A 501 0.22 29.55 -18.04
CA TYR A 501 -0.14 29.50 -16.61
C TYR A 501 0.96 28.88 -15.77
N PHE A 502 1.24 29.49 -14.60
CA PHE A 502 2.16 28.97 -13.60
C PHE A 502 1.39 28.46 -12.39
N THR A 503 1.62 27.18 -12.00
CA THR A 503 1.03 26.58 -10.80
C THR A 503 1.78 26.90 -9.52
N GLY A 504 3.07 27.23 -9.62
CA GLY A 504 3.95 27.49 -8.47
C GLY A 504 4.43 26.25 -7.74
N VAL A 505 4.00 25.05 -8.15
CA VAL A 505 4.37 23.77 -7.52
C VAL A 505 4.95 22.82 -8.57
N ARG A 506 6.10 22.23 -8.26
CA ARG A 506 6.80 21.26 -9.12
C ARG A 506 6.54 19.84 -8.64
N HIS A 507 6.33 18.89 -9.56
CA HIS A 507 6.08 17.48 -9.31
C HIS A 507 7.11 16.58 -10.00
N PHE A 508 8.30 16.45 -9.45
CA PHE A 508 9.26 15.47 -9.99
C PHE A 508 8.93 14.06 -9.54
N LEU A 509 8.87 13.14 -10.49
CA LEU A 509 8.74 11.70 -10.26
C LEU A 509 9.89 10.95 -10.97
N HIS A 510 10.72 10.24 -10.23
CA HIS A 510 11.85 9.46 -10.76
C HIS A 510 11.68 7.96 -10.57
#